data_a62b59391d39ac5624f4272ba45c0729
#
_entry.id   a62b59391d39ac5624f4272ba45c0729
#
_cell.length_a   1.000
_cell.length_b   1.000
_cell.length_c   1.000
_cell.angle_alpha   90.00
_cell.angle_beta   90.00
_cell.angle_gamma   90.00
#
_symmetry.space_group_name_H-M   'P 1'
#
loop_
_entity.id
_entity.type
_entity.pdbx_description
1 polymer ?
#
loop_
_entity_poly.entity_id
_entity_poly.type
_entity_poly.pdbx_seq_one_letter_code
_entity_poly.pdbx_strand_id
1 'polypeptide(L)' 'MRITELRRRMTEHFGADWAPSYAKDFVMAELGGQTVDQALAMGMEPADIWRAVVKQNPDIKPELR' A
#
# COMPACT_ATOMS: atom_id res chain seq x y z
N MET A 1 -12.72 0.98 -1.60
CA MET A 1 -11.79 -0.19 -1.75
C MET A 1 -11.77 -0.97 -0.46
N ARG A 2 -11.73 -2.29 -0.53
CA ARG A 2 -11.62 -3.14 0.65
C ARG A 2 -10.15 -3.42 0.96
N ILE A 3 -9.84 -3.77 2.21
CA ILE A 3 -8.49 -4.12 2.63
C ILE A 3 -7.94 -5.28 1.79
N THR A 4 -8.79 -6.28 1.47
CA THR A 4 -8.39 -7.42 0.65
C THR A 4 -7.97 -6.98 -0.75
N GLU A 5 -8.63 -5.98 -1.32
CA GLU A 5 -8.26 -5.46 -2.63
C GLU A 5 -6.92 -4.72 -2.57
N LEU A 6 -6.70 -3.94 -1.51
CA LEU A 6 -5.42 -3.27 -1.29
C LEU A 6 -4.29 -4.31 -1.23
N ARG A 7 -4.48 -5.38 -0.44
CA ARG A 7 -3.48 -6.45 -0.32
C ARG A 7 -3.23 -7.15 -1.64
N ARG A 8 -4.29 -7.40 -2.42
CA ARG A 8 -4.17 -8.03 -3.73
C ARG A 8 -3.31 -7.18 -4.67
N ARG A 9 -3.58 -5.89 -4.74
CA ARG A 9 -2.81 -4.98 -5.61
C ARG A 9 -1.35 -4.89 -5.18
N MET A 10 -1.10 -4.86 -3.89
CA MET A 10 0.28 -4.87 -3.37
C MET A 10 1.00 -6.17 -3.77
N THR A 11 0.33 -7.30 -3.64
CA THR A 11 0.89 -8.59 -4.03
C THR A 11 1.19 -8.64 -5.52
N GLU A 12 0.27 -8.10 -6.34
CA GLU A 12 0.46 -8.04 -7.79
C GLU A 12 1.71 -7.23 -8.18
N HIS A 13 1.94 -6.12 -7.49
CA HIS A 13 3.07 -5.25 -7.84
C HIS A 13 4.38 -5.69 -7.19
N PHE A 14 4.36 -5.98 -5.90
CA PHE A 14 5.58 -6.27 -5.14
C PHE A 14 5.94 -7.75 -5.11
N GLY A 15 4.98 -8.64 -5.39
CA GLY A 15 5.15 -10.08 -5.24
C GLY A 15 4.70 -10.55 -3.86
N ALA A 16 4.35 -11.84 -3.78
CA ALA A 16 3.79 -12.42 -2.54
C ALA A 16 4.76 -12.37 -1.36
N ASP A 17 6.07 -12.46 -1.64
CA ASP A 17 7.08 -12.46 -0.58
C ASP A 17 7.38 -11.04 -0.08
N TRP A 18 7.44 -10.07 -1.00
CA TRP A 18 7.86 -8.71 -0.66
C TRP A 18 6.69 -7.84 -0.16
N ALA A 19 5.47 -8.07 -0.66
CA ALA A 19 4.34 -7.22 -0.30
C ALA A 19 4.07 -7.14 1.21
N PRO A 20 4.08 -8.25 1.97
CA PRO A 20 3.90 -8.18 3.42
C PRO A 20 5.02 -7.39 4.11
N SER A 21 6.26 -7.58 3.67
CA SER A 21 7.41 -6.84 4.24
C SER A 21 7.32 -5.36 3.95
N TYR A 22 6.94 -4.99 2.73
CA TYR A 22 6.74 -3.59 2.36
C TYR A 22 5.66 -2.96 3.26
N ALA A 23 4.53 -3.64 3.42
CA ALA A 23 3.42 -3.13 4.23
C ALA A 23 3.80 -2.96 5.71
N LYS A 24 4.69 -3.81 6.20
CA LYS A 24 5.08 -3.81 7.60
C LYS A 24 6.20 -2.82 7.90
N ASP A 25 7.15 -2.66 6.97
CA ASP A 25 8.42 -1.99 7.28
C ASP A 25 8.62 -0.66 6.56
N PHE A 26 7.96 -0.45 5.42
CA PHE A 26 8.20 0.75 4.62
C PHE A 26 7.40 1.94 5.14
N VAL A 27 8.08 2.91 5.72
CA VAL A 27 7.49 4.14 6.24
C VAL A 27 7.36 5.15 5.11
N MET A 28 6.17 5.75 4.97
CA MET A 28 5.90 6.72 3.91
C MET A 28 5.45 8.06 4.49
N ALA A 29 6.08 9.15 4.03
CA ALA A 29 5.67 10.50 4.39
C ALA A 29 4.22 10.77 3.98
N GLU A 30 3.79 10.22 2.86
CA GLU A 30 2.41 10.36 2.37
C GLU A 30 1.38 9.79 3.35
N LEU A 31 1.80 8.88 4.22
CA LEU A 31 0.93 8.30 5.26
C LEU A 31 1.23 8.90 6.64
N GLY A 32 1.81 10.09 6.67
CA GLY A 32 2.14 10.74 7.93
C GLY A 32 3.29 10.09 8.70
N GLY A 33 4.21 9.46 7.98
CA GLY A 33 5.36 8.78 8.60
C GLY A 33 5.02 7.40 9.11
N GLN A 34 4.02 6.76 8.52
CA GLN A 34 3.57 5.43 8.94
C GLN A 34 3.71 4.41 7.81
N THR A 35 3.72 3.13 8.18
CA THR A 35 3.64 2.03 7.23
C THR A 35 2.19 1.80 6.80
N VAL A 36 2.00 1.00 5.75
CA VAL A 36 0.66 0.59 5.31
C VAL A 36 -0.10 -0.07 6.47
N ASP A 37 0.54 -1.00 7.18
CA ASP A 37 -0.11 -1.71 8.28
C ASP A 37 -0.49 -0.76 9.41
N GLN A 38 0.37 0.20 9.75
CA GLN A 38 0.05 1.20 10.77
C GLN A 38 -1.11 2.09 10.35
N ALA A 39 -1.12 2.53 9.10
CA ALA A 39 -2.20 3.37 8.57
C ALA A 39 -3.55 2.63 8.60
N LEU A 40 -3.56 1.35 8.23
CA LEU A 40 -4.76 0.52 8.32
C LEU A 40 -5.25 0.39 9.75
N ALA A 41 -4.33 0.18 10.70
CA ALA A 41 -4.67 0.04 12.11
C ALA A 41 -5.28 1.33 12.68
N MET A 42 -4.91 2.47 12.13
CA MET A 42 -5.46 3.77 12.54
C MET A 42 -6.79 4.11 11.86
N GLY A 43 -7.30 3.23 11.01
CA GLY A 43 -8.58 3.44 10.34
C GLY A 43 -8.51 4.24 9.04
N MET A 44 -7.32 4.42 8.48
CA MET A 44 -7.17 5.11 7.20
C MET A 44 -7.82 4.29 6.08
N GLU A 45 -8.50 4.96 5.15
CA GLU A 45 -9.18 4.28 4.05
C GLU A 45 -8.19 3.58 3.13
N PRO A 46 -8.43 2.30 2.79
CA PRO A 46 -7.53 1.56 1.88
C PRO A 46 -7.27 2.26 0.56
N ALA A 47 -8.29 2.95 0.00
CA ALA A 47 -8.13 3.68 -1.26
C ALA A 47 -7.09 4.80 -1.13
N ASP A 48 -7.09 5.50 0.01
CA ASP A 48 -6.13 6.57 0.26
C ASP A 48 -4.73 6.01 0.46
N ILE A 49 -4.63 4.88 1.15
CA ILE A 49 -3.35 4.19 1.33
C ILE A 49 -2.80 3.75 -0.02
N TRP A 50 -3.65 3.16 -0.89
CA TRP A 50 -3.21 2.72 -2.20
C TRP A 50 -2.74 3.90 -3.06
N ARG A 51 -3.42 5.03 -2.97
CA ARG A 51 -3.02 6.24 -3.67
C ARG A 51 -1.62 6.70 -3.26
N ALA A 52 -1.31 6.61 -1.97
CA ALA A 52 0.02 6.93 -1.45
C ALA A 52 1.08 5.94 -1.97
N VAL A 53 0.75 4.65 -2.01
CA VAL A 53 1.63 3.61 -2.54
C VAL A 53 1.93 3.86 -4.02
N VAL A 54 0.91 4.20 -4.82
CA VAL A 54 1.08 4.51 -6.25
C VAL A 54 1.99 5.72 -6.43
N LYS A 55 1.81 6.75 -5.62
CA LYS A 55 2.63 7.97 -5.69
C LYS A 55 4.09 7.66 -5.36
N GLN A 56 4.34 6.78 -4.41
CA GLN A 56 5.68 6.35 -4.01
C GLN A 56 6.31 5.42 -5.05
N ASN A 57 5.49 4.72 -5.83
CA ASN A 57 5.93 3.72 -6.80
C ASN A 57 5.31 4.02 -8.17
N PRO A 58 5.82 5.00 -8.91
CA PRO A 58 5.22 5.41 -10.19
C PRO A 58 5.30 4.35 -11.28
N ASP A 59 6.08 3.30 -11.08
CA ASP A 59 6.19 2.16 -11.99
C ASP A 59 5.03 1.16 -11.87
N ILE A 60 4.11 1.37 -10.93
CA ILE A 60 2.92 0.52 -10.80
C ILE A 60 2.11 0.58 -12.11
N LYS A 61 1.71 -0.59 -12.60
CA LYS A 61 0.92 -0.71 -13.83
C LYS A 61 -0.36 0.10 -13.76
N PRO A 62 -0.76 0.78 -14.85
CA PRO A 62 -2.02 1.53 -14.85
C PRO A 62 -3.24 0.70 -14.45
N GLU A 63 -3.27 -0.59 -14.77
CA GLU A 63 -4.38 -1.48 -14.40
C GLU A 63 -4.54 -1.64 -12.90
N LEU A 64 -3.47 -1.41 -12.13
CA LEU A 64 -3.52 -1.54 -10.68
C LEU A 64 -3.78 -0.21 -9.97
N ARG A 65 -3.66 0.89 -10.67
CA ARG A 65 -3.90 2.21 -10.09
C ARG A 65 -5.40 2.44 -9.95
#